data_0a499150a7f2a2fde45f29c596986854
#
_entry.id   0a499150a7f2a2fde45f29c596986854
#
_cell.length_a   1.000
_cell.length_b   1.000
_cell.length_c   1.000
_cell.angle_alpha   90.00
_cell.angle_beta   90.00
_cell.angle_gamma   90.00
#
_symmetry.space_group_name_H-M   'P 1'
#
loop_
_entity.id
_entity.type
_entity.pdbx_description
1 polymer ?
#
loop_
_entity_poly.entity_id
_entity_poly.type
_entity_poly.pdbx_seq_one_letter_code
_entity_poly.pdbx_strand_id
1 'polypeptide(L)'
;MAARPRSRKNRDLPPNLYESQGHYQWRDPRDGKRYGLGTDKTDAINEAVEANLMIYNLQNKLRLADRLQGADIMTLGNHLDNFLGILKKRELADSTLRQRGLQIGYIKDKIGDLLLSRVTTKDVAGMMDRYVHQGKKATAVKLRQILNDAFNEAIAAGHIKDNPVTPTKAPANKVSRSRLTVTEYHQILDAIGDQQQWVKNMFDLALVTGQRRKDLAAMKFKDVHDGYLWIVQIKTGVRVSLPLSLSIPGEGLILEEVISRCRASGVISKYLLHTIRGTKKGAGLKPGTLSKGFSTARDKTNLSWPGTEPSLHEIRSLSARLYTDLYGKEVAQAIMGHKTASMTDLYRDTRGAEWITVKVV
;
A
#
# COMPACT_ATOMS: atom_id res chain seq x y z
N MET A 1 -15.41 19.86 38.15
CA MET A 1 -15.49 21.08 39.02
C MET A 1 -16.48 22.04 38.40
N ALA A 2 -17.48 22.54 39.16
CA ALA A 2 -18.43 23.54 38.70
C ALA A 2 -17.66 24.86 38.40
N ALA A 3 -17.97 25.49 37.26
CA ALA A 3 -17.37 26.75 36.88
C ALA A 3 -17.74 27.84 37.91
N ARG A 4 -16.72 28.57 38.38
CA ARG A 4 -16.93 29.65 39.35
C ARG A 4 -17.87 30.71 38.75
N PRO A 5 -18.93 31.17 39.47
CA PRO A 5 -19.85 32.18 38.97
C PRO A 5 -19.11 33.43 38.52
N ARG A 6 -19.52 34.03 37.41
CA ARG A 6 -18.96 35.30 36.91
C ARG A 6 -19.26 36.43 37.86
N SER A 7 -18.33 37.36 38.03
CA SER A 7 -18.58 38.57 38.80
C SER A 7 -19.71 39.40 38.18
N ARG A 8 -20.42 40.18 38.98
CA ARG A 8 -21.59 41.02 38.57
C ARG A 8 -21.23 41.92 37.36
N LYS A 9 -19.96 42.46 37.31
CA LYS A 9 -19.47 43.31 36.21
C LYS A 9 -19.29 42.59 34.87
N ASN A 10 -19.01 41.30 34.89
CA ASN A 10 -18.75 40.51 33.66
C ASN A 10 -19.94 39.66 33.22
N ARG A 11 -21.09 39.85 33.84
CA ARG A 11 -22.26 39.00 33.59
C ARG A 11 -22.84 39.20 32.20
N ASP A 12 -22.77 40.44 31.69
CA ASP A 12 -23.36 40.85 30.40
C ASP A 12 -22.35 40.78 29.24
N LEU A 13 -21.08 40.36 29.53
CA LEU A 13 -20.04 40.20 28.52
C LEU A 13 -20.08 38.81 27.87
N PRO A 14 -19.67 38.66 26.58
CA PRO A 14 -19.53 37.37 25.92
C PRO A 14 -18.63 36.39 26.68
N PRO A 15 -18.75 35.07 26.44
CA PRO A 15 -17.79 34.10 26.99
C PRO A 15 -16.35 34.53 26.77
N ASN A 16 -15.48 34.25 27.76
CA ASN A 16 -14.06 34.54 27.72
C ASN A 16 -13.64 36.02 27.68
N LEU A 17 -14.57 36.98 27.64
CA LEU A 17 -14.31 38.42 27.78
C LEU A 17 -14.47 38.83 29.22
N TYR A 18 -13.51 39.65 29.71
CA TYR A 18 -13.44 40.17 31.07
C TYR A 18 -13.13 41.67 31.03
N GLU A 19 -13.76 42.43 31.91
CA GLU A 19 -13.42 43.83 32.16
C GLU A 19 -12.67 43.96 33.49
N SER A 20 -11.59 44.71 33.48
CA SER A 20 -10.81 45.05 34.66
C SER A 20 -10.27 46.48 34.54
N GLN A 21 -10.61 47.36 35.49
CA GLN A 21 -10.15 48.76 35.54
C GLN A 21 -10.42 49.54 34.23
N GLY A 22 -11.57 49.32 33.59
CA GLY A 22 -11.96 50.01 32.36
C GLY A 22 -11.34 49.43 31.09
N HIS A 23 -10.54 48.37 31.19
CA HIS A 23 -9.92 47.71 30.04
C HIS A 23 -10.57 46.32 29.80
N TYR A 24 -10.82 45.97 28.57
CA TYR A 24 -11.35 44.68 28.17
C TYR A 24 -10.22 43.74 27.77
N GLN A 25 -10.31 42.47 28.22
CA GLN A 25 -9.35 41.42 27.92
C GLN A 25 -10.10 40.16 27.58
N TRP A 26 -9.75 39.53 26.47
CA TRP A 26 -10.24 38.24 26.11
C TRP A 26 -9.21 37.16 26.51
N ARG A 27 -9.68 36.06 27.10
CA ARG A 27 -8.83 34.95 27.53
C ARG A 27 -9.07 33.74 26.59
N ASP A 28 -8.02 33.28 25.93
CA ASP A 28 -8.08 32.07 25.09
C ASP A 28 -8.40 30.83 25.96
N PRO A 29 -9.51 30.14 25.73
CA PRO A 29 -9.89 28.95 26.50
C PRO A 29 -8.98 27.75 26.26
N ARG A 30 -8.12 27.75 25.22
CA ARG A 30 -7.23 26.64 24.85
C ARG A 30 -5.95 26.63 25.68
N ASP A 31 -5.33 27.80 25.89
CA ASP A 31 -4.03 27.93 26.56
C ASP A 31 -4.06 28.89 27.76
N GLY A 32 -5.19 29.60 27.95
CA GLY A 32 -5.38 30.56 29.03
C GLY A 32 -4.69 31.92 28.82
N LYS A 33 -4.07 32.16 27.65
CA LYS A 33 -3.42 33.43 27.30
C LYS A 33 -4.45 34.56 27.19
N ARG A 34 -4.04 35.78 27.64
CA ARG A 34 -4.92 36.94 27.62
C ARG A 34 -4.50 37.91 26.51
N TYR A 35 -5.51 38.44 25.82
CA TYR A 35 -5.35 39.44 24.78
C TYR A 35 -6.12 40.69 25.18
N GLY A 36 -5.45 41.86 25.21
CA GLY A 36 -6.06 43.17 25.48
C GLY A 36 -6.88 43.62 24.26
N LEU A 37 -8.15 44.02 24.50
CA LEU A 37 -9.06 44.51 23.45
C LEU A 37 -9.41 46.00 23.63
N GLY A 38 -8.60 46.76 24.37
CA GLY A 38 -8.79 48.17 24.56
C GLY A 38 -9.86 48.56 25.60
N THR A 39 -10.41 49.78 25.49
CA THR A 39 -11.37 50.35 26.43
C THR A 39 -12.78 50.47 25.85
N ASP A 40 -12.93 50.34 24.53
CA ASP A 40 -14.26 50.36 23.91
C ASP A 40 -15.01 49.03 24.14
N LYS A 41 -16.21 49.13 24.73
CA LYS A 41 -17.04 47.97 25.09
C LYS A 41 -17.57 47.26 23.85
N THR A 42 -17.99 48.04 22.85
CA THR A 42 -18.66 47.49 21.67
C THR A 42 -17.66 46.75 20.80
N ASP A 43 -16.52 47.33 20.56
CA ASP A 43 -15.44 46.73 19.80
C ASP A 43 -14.92 45.46 20.48
N ALA A 44 -14.68 45.53 21.80
CA ALA A 44 -14.24 44.38 22.57
C ALA A 44 -15.25 43.23 22.57
N ILE A 45 -16.54 43.51 22.58
CA ILE A 45 -17.61 42.50 22.45
C ILE A 45 -17.56 41.85 21.05
N ASN A 46 -17.46 42.66 20.00
CA ASN A 46 -17.42 42.16 18.60
C ASN A 46 -16.19 41.27 18.37
N GLU A 47 -15.02 41.69 18.76
CA GLU A 47 -13.78 40.90 18.65
C GLU A 47 -13.85 39.62 19.48
N ALA A 48 -14.38 39.68 20.70
CA ALA A 48 -14.53 38.52 21.57
C ALA A 48 -15.53 37.49 20.98
N VAL A 49 -16.61 37.97 20.38
CA VAL A 49 -17.59 37.10 19.70
C VAL A 49 -16.95 36.43 18.50
N GLU A 50 -16.23 37.19 17.69
CA GLU A 50 -15.51 36.64 16.52
C GLU A 50 -14.47 35.59 16.94
N ALA A 51 -13.64 35.89 17.93
CA ALA A 51 -12.64 34.96 18.47
C ALA A 51 -13.27 33.69 19.04
N ASN A 52 -14.36 33.84 19.79
CA ASN A 52 -15.10 32.69 20.31
C ASN A 52 -15.72 31.84 19.19
N LEU A 53 -16.27 32.45 18.14
CA LEU A 53 -16.80 31.76 16.97
C LEU A 53 -15.69 31.02 16.20
N MET A 54 -14.53 31.64 16.06
CA MET A 54 -13.36 31.03 15.43
C MET A 54 -12.92 29.77 16.18
N ILE A 55 -12.79 29.84 17.52
CA ILE A 55 -12.41 28.69 18.34
C ILE A 55 -13.48 27.60 18.31
N TYR A 56 -14.75 27.99 18.40
CA TYR A 56 -15.86 27.05 18.33
C TYR A 56 -15.89 26.31 16.99
N ASN A 57 -15.58 27.02 15.89
CA ASN A 57 -15.46 26.40 14.56
C ASN A 57 -14.27 25.43 14.46
N LEU A 58 -13.12 25.80 15.11
CA LEU A 58 -11.96 24.92 15.16
C LEU A 58 -12.18 23.63 15.96
N GLN A 59 -13.12 23.63 16.93
CA GLN A 59 -13.47 22.45 17.71
C GLN A 59 -14.42 21.49 16.99
N ASN A 60 -14.81 21.77 15.74
CA ASN A 60 -15.65 20.90 14.89
C ASN A 60 -16.98 20.47 15.53
N LYS A 61 -17.49 21.22 16.52
CA LYS A 61 -18.80 20.94 17.12
C LYS A 61 -19.91 21.42 16.20
N LEU A 62 -20.89 20.56 15.98
CA LEU A 62 -22.10 20.89 15.21
C LEU A 62 -22.78 22.13 15.79
N ARG A 63 -22.97 23.15 14.98
CA ARG A 63 -23.80 24.31 15.33
C ARG A 63 -25.26 23.88 15.40
N LEU A 64 -26.01 24.53 16.27
CA LEU A 64 -27.47 24.33 16.31
C LEU A 64 -28.10 24.56 14.94
N ALA A 65 -27.64 25.57 14.21
CA ALA A 65 -28.09 25.85 12.83
C ALA A 65 -27.84 24.65 11.87
N ASP A 66 -26.70 23.99 11.93
CA ASP A 66 -26.39 22.81 11.11
C ASP A 66 -27.37 21.64 11.46
N ARG A 67 -27.67 21.49 12.75
CA ARG A 67 -28.63 20.48 13.26
C ARG A 67 -30.07 20.77 12.84
N LEU A 68 -30.47 22.04 12.85
CA LEU A 68 -31.82 22.48 12.45
C LEU A 68 -32.01 22.40 10.93
N GLN A 69 -30.98 22.54 10.15
CA GLN A 69 -31.02 22.39 8.68
C GLN A 69 -30.98 20.93 8.23
N GLY A 70 -30.94 19.94 9.14
CA GLY A 70 -30.84 18.54 8.80
C GLY A 70 -29.46 18.20 8.18
N ALA A 71 -28.41 19.00 8.47
CA ALA A 71 -27.06 18.73 8.00
C ALA A 71 -26.67 17.32 8.40
N ASP A 72 -26.18 16.58 7.44
CA ASP A 72 -25.68 15.21 7.64
C ASP A 72 -24.54 15.23 8.67
N ILE A 73 -24.85 14.67 9.86
CA ILE A 73 -23.94 14.65 11.02
C ILE A 73 -22.82 13.62 10.81
N MET A 74 -22.68 13.12 9.60
CA MET A 74 -21.75 12.08 9.26
C MET A 74 -20.28 12.56 9.42
N THR A 75 -19.51 11.85 10.24
CA THR A 75 -18.06 12.04 10.28
C THR A 75 -17.41 11.35 9.10
N LEU A 76 -16.18 11.76 8.74
CA LEU A 76 -15.41 11.06 7.73
C LEU A 76 -15.19 9.58 8.12
N GLY A 77 -14.99 9.30 9.41
CA GLY A 77 -14.84 7.93 9.93
C GLY A 77 -16.06 7.07 9.67
N ASN A 78 -17.26 7.58 9.96
CA ASN A 78 -18.50 6.86 9.68
C ASN A 78 -18.73 6.65 8.19
N HIS A 79 -18.42 7.65 7.36
CA HIS A 79 -18.50 7.53 5.90
C HIS A 79 -17.54 6.46 5.38
N LEU A 80 -16.30 6.41 5.90
CA LEU A 80 -15.30 5.42 5.50
C LEU A 80 -15.71 3.99 5.90
N ASP A 81 -16.43 3.79 7.00
CA ASP A 81 -17.01 2.50 7.37
C ASP A 81 -18.10 2.08 6.39
N ASN A 82 -19.00 3.01 6.02
CA ASN A 82 -20.01 2.79 4.98
C ASN A 82 -19.35 2.47 3.63
N PHE A 83 -18.31 3.21 3.26
CA PHE A 83 -17.54 2.98 2.04
C PHE A 83 -16.88 1.57 2.03
N LEU A 84 -16.33 1.13 3.16
CA LEU A 84 -15.83 -0.25 3.27
C LEU A 84 -16.95 -1.28 3.07
N GLY A 85 -18.17 -1.00 3.53
CA GLY A 85 -19.36 -1.80 3.23
C GLY A 85 -19.68 -1.87 1.74
N ILE A 86 -19.57 -0.75 1.02
CA ILE A 86 -19.72 -0.68 -0.44
C ILE A 86 -18.64 -1.52 -1.13
N LEU A 87 -17.37 -1.38 -0.71
CA LEU A 87 -16.27 -2.15 -1.28
C LEU A 87 -16.43 -3.66 -1.10
N LYS A 88 -17.04 -4.12 0.01
CA LYS A 88 -17.36 -5.54 0.23
C LYS A 88 -18.36 -6.10 -0.79
N LYS A 89 -19.29 -5.26 -1.26
CA LYS A 89 -20.29 -5.64 -2.27
C LYS A 89 -19.72 -5.67 -3.69
N ARG A 90 -18.53 -5.10 -3.92
CA ARG A 90 -17.88 -5.01 -5.25
C ARG A 90 -17.05 -6.25 -5.62
N GLU A 91 -17.25 -7.40 -4.97
CA GLU A 91 -16.58 -8.67 -5.25
C GLU A 91 -15.04 -8.59 -5.34
N LEU A 92 -14.45 -7.70 -4.56
CA LEU A 92 -13.00 -7.56 -4.51
C LEU A 92 -12.36 -8.75 -3.79
N ALA A 93 -11.17 -9.15 -4.21
CA ALA A 93 -10.42 -10.20 -3.53
C ALA A 93 -10.21 -9.86 -2.03
N ASP A 94 -10.33 -10.86 -1.14
CA ASP A 94 -10.18 -10.72 0.32
C ASP A 94 -8.91 -9.97 0.74
N SER A 95 -7.79 -10.23 0.03
CA SER A 95 -6.53 -9.55 0.29
C SER A 95 -6.60 -8.06 -0.02
N THR A 96 -7.39 -7.65 -1.02
CA THR A 96 -7.63 -6.26 -1.38
C THR A 96 -8.52 -5.59 -0.33
N LEU A 97 -9.62 -6.24 0.05
CA LEU A 97 -10.52 -5.75 1.10
C LEU A 97 -9.79 -5.55 2.42
N ARG A 98 -8.97 -6.52 2.84
CA ARG A 98 -8.14 -6.43 4.03
C ARG A 98 -7.16 -5.26 3.98
N GLN A 99 -6.50 -5.05 2.83
CA GLN A 99 -5.60 -3.93 2.62
C GLN A 99 -6.34 -2.59 2.66
N ARG A 100 -7.52 -2.49 2.05
CA ARG A 100 -8.38 -1.30 2.09
C ARG A 100 -8.83 -0.98 3.52
N GLY A 101 -9.25 -2.00 4.29
CA GLY A 101 -9.61 -1.85 5.70
C GLY A 101 -8.47 -1.27 6.56
N LEU A 102 -7.25 -1.78 6.40
CA LEU A 102 -6.07 -1.23 7.09
C LEU A 102 -5.81 0.24 6.70
N GLN A 103 -5.91 0.57 5.42
CA GLN A 103 -5.70 1.94 4.93
C GLN A 103 -6.77 2.90 5.44
N ILE A 104 -8.03 2.47 5.46
CA ILE A 104 -9.14 3.21 6.07
C ILE A 104 -8.86 3.45 7.56
N GLY A 105 -8.39 2.43 8.29
CA GLY A 105 -7.98 2.59 9.69
C GLY A 105 -6.94 3.69 9.88
N TYR A 106 -5.93 3.75 9.02
CA TYR A 106 -4.90 4.80 9.07
C TYR A 106 -5.45 6.21 8.82
N ILE A 107 -6.47 6.35 7.95
CA ILE A 107 -7.12 7.64 7.69
C ILE A 107 -7.96 8.04 8.90
N LYS A 108 -8.76 7.10 9.42
CA LYS A 108 -9.62 7.34 10.58
C LYS A 108 -8.84 7.81 11.81
N ASP A 109 -7.67 7.21 12.05
CA ASP A 109 -6.78 7.60 13.15
C ASP A 109 -6.28 9.06 13.06
N LYS A 110 -6.26 9.65 11.88
CA LYS A 110 -5.69 11.00 11.68
C LYS A 110 -6.74 12.10 11.50
N ILE A 111 -7.80 11.81 10.77
CA ILE A 111 -8.83 12.80 10.38
C ILE A 111 -10.26 12.23 10.44
N GLY A 112 -10.46 11.05 11.01
CA GLY A 112 -11.75 10.36 11.04
C GLY A 112 -12.84 11.10 11.82
N ASP A 113 -12.47 11.86 12.84
CA ASP A 113 -13.41 12.59 13.70
C ASP A 113 -13.96 13.88 13.05
N LEU A 114 -13.35 14.31 11.93
CA LEU A 114 -13.84 15.49 11.21
C LEU A 114 -15.21 15.21 10.59
N LEU A 115 -16.08 16.22 10.60
CA LEU A 115 -17.32 16.14 9.84
C LEU A 115 -17.01 16.03 8.34
N LEU A 116 -17.67 15.10 7.67
CA LEU A 116 -17.45 14.81 6.24
C LEU A 116 -17.55 16.08 5.38
N SER A 117 -18.56 16.91 5.64
CA SER A 117 -18.81 18.19 4.94
C SER A 117 -17.79 19.30 5.25
N ARG A 118 -16.93 19.12 6.25
CA ARG A 118 -15.94 20.11 6.69
C ARG A 118 -14.50 19.67 6.46
N VAL A 119 -14.28 18.50 5.90
CA VAL A 119 -12.92 18.07 5.51
C VAL A 119 -12.42 18.98 4.40
N THR A 120 -11.26 19.59 4.62
CA THR A 120 -10.66 20.51 3.66
C THR A 120 -9.48 19.87 2.92
N THR A 121 -9.10 20.47 1.81
CA THR A 121 -7.86 20.09 1.10
C THR A 121 -6.63 20.17 2.01
N LYS A 122 -6.60 21.13 2.97
CA LYS A 122 -5.52 21.27 3.94
C LYS A 122 -5.44 20.06 4.89
N ASP A 123 -6.56 19.53 5.33
CA ASP A 123 -6.60 18.35 6.21
C ASP A 123 -6.06 17.12 5.50
N VAL A 124 -6.45 16.91 4.23
CA VAL A 124 -5.95 15.84 3.39
C VAL A 124 -4.45 15.97 3.14
N ALA A 125 -3.99 17.17 2.75
CA ALA A 125 -2.57 17.45 2.53
C ALA A 125 -1.75 17.22 3.80
N GLY A 126 -2.19 17.76 4.93
CA GLY A 126 -1.52 17.59 6.23
C GLY A 126 -1.45 16.13 6.70
N MET A 127 -2.49 15.32 6.42
CA MET A 127 -2.43 13.88 6.66
C MET A 127 -1.37 13.22 5.77
N MET A 128 -1.34 13.53 4.47
CA MET A 128 -0.36 12.96 3.54
C MET A 128 1.08 13.33 3.93
N ASP A 129 1.32 14.59 4.28
CA ASP A 129 2.64 15.11 4.66
C ASP A 129 3.23 14.38 5.87
N ARG A 130 2.42 14.01 6.86
CA ARG A 130 2.87 13.19 8.00
C ARG A 130 3.49 11.86 7.54
N TYR A 131 2.91 11.19 6.53
CA TYR A 131 3.47 9.95 5.97
C TYR A 131 4.71 10.21 5.11
N VAL A 132 4.74 11.32 4.38
CA VAL A 132 5.90 11.74 3.58
C VAL A 132 7.11 12.01 4.48
N HIS A 133 6.92 12.77 5.58
CA HIS A 133 7.98 13.04 6.56
C HIS A 133 8.51 11.77 7.24
N GLN A 134 7.68 10.73 7.37
CA GLN A 134 8.11 9.41 7.85
C GLN A 134 8.79 8.56 6.78
N GLY A 135 9.06 9.09 5.58
CA GLY A 135 9.61 8.32 4.46
C GLY A 135 8.62 7.37 3.77
N LYS A 136 7.34 7.37 4.19
CA LYS A 136 6.30 6.44 3.73
C LYS A 136 5.50 6.99 2.53
N LYS A 137 6.18 7.53 1.51
CA LYS A 137 5.56 8.15 0.33
C LYS A 137 4.56 7.23 -0.38
N ALA A 138 4.89 5.96 -0.56
CA ALA A 138 4.00 4.97 -1.18
C ALA A 138 2.69 4.77 -0.40
N THR A 139 2.73 4.89 0.94
CA THR A 139 1.54 4.84 1.79
C THR A 139 0.69 6.08 1.57
N ALA A 140 1.28 7.29 1.57
CA ALA A 140 0.57 8.54 1.31
C ALA A 140 -0.19 8.49 -0.03
N VAL A 141 0.46 8.01 -1.11
CA VAL A 141 -0.20 7.82 -2.42
C VAL A 141 -1.43 6.92 -2.33
N LYS A 142 -1.32 5.79 -1.63
CA LYS A 142 -2.43 4.83 -1.48
C LYS A 142 -3.57 5.39 -0.63
N LEU A 143 -3.26 6.11 0.45
CA LEU A 143 -4.28 6.74 1.30
C LEU A 143 -5.01 7.83 0.52
N ARG A 144 -4.30 8.63 -0.28
CA ARG A 144 -4.90 9.61 -1.18
C ARG A 144 -5.88 8.96 -2.17
N GLN A 145 -5.50 7.84 -2.79
CA GLN A 145 -6.37 7.12 -3.72
C GLN A 145 -7.66 6.66 -3.05
N ILE A 146 -7.57 6.07 -1.85
CA ILE A 146 -8.75 5.62 -1.10
C ILE A 146 -9.64 6.78 -0.71
N LEU A 147 -9.06 7.88 -0.21
CA LEU A 147 -9.82 9.08 0.12
C LEU A 147 -10.53 9.63 -1.10
N ASN A 148 -9.84 9.72 -2.23
CA ASN A 148 -10.44 10.18 -3.48
C ASN A 148 -11.65 9.34 -3.88
N ASP A 149 -11.50 8.02 -3.81
CA ASP A 149 -12.60 7.09 -4.13
C ASP A 149 -13.77 7.25 -3.13
N ALA A 150 -13.48 7.36 -1.82
CA ALA A 150 -14.49 7.53 -0.79
C ALA A 150 -15.25 8.87 -0.92
N PHE A 151 -14.54 9.97 -1.20
CA PHE A 151 -15.20 11.27 -1.40
C PHE A 151 -16.03 11.32 -2.68
N ASN A 152 -15.63 10.62 -3.75
CA ASN A 152 -16.46 10.48 -4.94
C ASN A 152 -17.76 9.70 -4.64
N GLU A 153 -17.71 8.68 -3.80
CA GLU A 153 -18.94 8.00 -3.32
C GLU A 153 -19.80 8.94 -2.46
N ALA A 154 -19.18 9.79 -1.65
CA ALA A 154 -19.91 10.78 -0.85
C ALA A 154 -20.63 11.81 -1.73
N ILE A 155 -20.02 12.24 -2.83
CA ILE A 155 -20.66 13.11 -3.83
C ILE A 155 -21.82 12.38 -4.50
N ALA A 156 -21.60 11.14 -4.94
CA ALA A 156 -22.65 10.33 -5.56
C ALA A 156 -23.84 10.08 -4.64
N ALA A 157 -23.60 9.99 -3.32
CA ALA A 157 -24.65 9.87 -2.29
C ALA A 157 -25.29 11.21 -1.89
N GLY A 158 -24.83 12.35 -2.42
CA GLY A 158 -25.36 13.68 -2.10
C GLY A 158 -24.93 14.26 -0.76
N HIS A 159 -23.97 13.64 -0.06
CA HIS A 159 -23.50 14.12 1.25
C HIS A 159 -22.62 15.37 1.16
N ILE A 160 -21.93 15.58 0.07
CA ILE A 160 -21.04 16.70 -0.20
C ILE A 160 -21.10 17.11 -1.67
N LYS A 161 -20.67 18.33 -1.98
CA LYS A 161 -20.65 18.86 -3.35
C LYS A 161 -19.31 18.66 -4.04
N ASP A 162 -18.20 18.80 -3.30
CA ASP A 162 -16.85 18.83 -3.84
C ASP A 162 -15.96 17.81 -3.16
N ASN A 163 -14.97 17.28 -3.92
CA ASN A 163 -13.99 16.35 -3.39
C ASN A 163 -12.71 17.10 -2.96
N PRO A 164 -12.42 17.20 -1.65
CA PRO A 164 -11.26 17.93 -1.13
C PRO A 164 -9.92 17.28 -1.49
N VAL A 165 -9.91 16.05 -2.00
CA VAL A 165 -8.71 15.32 -2.40
C VAL A 165 -8.23 15.75 -3.79
N THR A 166 -9.15 16.11 -4.68
CA THR A 166 -8.85 16.43 -6.08
C THR A 166 -7.75 17.48 -6.25
N PRO A 167 -7.73 18.60 -5.49
CA PRO A 167 -6.69 19.63 -5.63
C PRO A 167 -5.32 19.20 -5.08
N THR A 168 -5.23 18.09 -4.30
CA THR A 168 -3.96 17.64 -3.74
C THR A 168 -3.09 16.95 -4.81
N LYS A 169 -1.77 17.04 -4.67
CA LYS A 169 -0.82 16.32 -5.53
C LYS A 169 -0.34 15.05 -4.85
N ALA A 170 -0.30 13.94 -5.60
CA ALA A 170 0.32 12.71 -5.09
C ALA A 170 1.84 12.92 -4.97
N PRO A 171 2.48 12.54 -3.85
CA PRO A 171 3.92 12.61 -3.72
C PRO A 171 4.61 11.73 -4.75
N ALA A 172 5.68 12.22 -5.37
CA ALA A 172 6.49 11.44 -6.30
C ALA A 172 7.12 10.25 -5.57
N ASN A 173 6.80 9.05 -6.01
CA ASN A 173 7.28 7.82 -5.43
C ASN A 173 8.09 7.03 -6.46
N LYS A 174 9.42 7.14 -6.39
CA LYS A 174 10.32 6.34 -7.23
C LYS A 174 10.41 4.92 -6.65
N VAL A 175 10.45 3.92 -7.53
CA VAL A 175 10.67 2.52 -7.11
C VAL A 175 12.11 2.41 -6.65
N SER A 176 12.31 2.11 -5.36
CA SER A 176 13.64 2.03 -4.74
C SER A 176 14.21 0.61 -4.70
N ARG A 177 13.43 -0.42 -5.08
CA ARG A 177 13.89 -1.81 -5.02
C ARG A 177 14.93 -2.08 -6.10
N SER A 178 16.07 -2.62 -5.70
CA SER A 178 17.13 -3.03 -6.61
C SER A 178 16.70 -4.23 -7.46
N ARG A 179 17.19 -4.30 -8.69
CA ARG A 179 17.05 -5.47 -9.56
C ARG A 179 18.02 -6.56 -9.13
N LEU A 180 17.64 -7.81 -9.35
CA LEU A 180 18.50 -8.96 -9.15
C LEU A 180 19.25 -9.26 -10.45
N THR A 181 20.57 -9.35 -10.40
CA THR A 181 21.41 -9.81 -11.52
C THR A 181 21.54 -11.33 -11.49
N VAL A 182 22.05 -11.94 -12.59
CA VAL A 182 22.36 -13.37 -12.66
C VAL A 182 23.41 -13.74 -11.64
N THR A 183 24.48 -12.94 -11.54
CA THR A 183 25.58 -13.18 -10.58
C THR A 183 25.06 -13.19 -9.13
N GLU A 184 24.24 -12.20 -8.76
CA GLU A 184 23.64 -12.15 -7.42
C GLU A 184 22.67 -13.32 -7.18
N TYR A 185 21.92 -13.73 -8.22
CA TYR A 185 21.06 -14.92 -8.13
C TYR A 185 21.86 -16.16 -7.76
N HIS A 186 22.99 -16.42 -8.40
CA HIS A 186 23.88 -17.56 -8.09
C HIS A 186 24.49 -17.43 -6.71
N GLN A 187 24.99 -16.27 -6.32
CA GLN A 187 25.55 -16.07 -4.99
C GLN A 187 24.53 -16.34 -3.87
N ILE A 188 23.25 -15.97 -4.09
CA ILE A 188 22.17 -16.27 -3.15
C ILE A 188 21.83 -17.77 -3.17
N LEU A 189 21.82 -18.40 -4.35
CA LEU A 189 21.56 -19.82 -4.51
C LEU A 189 22.62 -20.68 -3.80
N ASP A 190 23.89 -20.30 -3.93
CA ASP A 190 25.04 -20.98 -3.31
C ASP A 190 25.02 -20.86 -1.77
N ALA A 191 24.52 -19.74 -1.26
CA ALA A 191 24.35 -19.53 0.17
C ALA A 191 23.25 -20.42 0.79
N ILE A 192 22.45 -21.13 -0.04
CA ILE A 192 21.45 -22.10 0.42
C ILE A 192 22.16 -23.40 0.76
N GLY A 193 22.22 -23.75 2.05
CA GLY A 193 22.81 -25.03 2.47
C GLY A 193 22.03 -26.24 1.94
N ASP A 194 22.66 -27.41 1.91
CA ASP A 194 22.10 -28.66 1.35
C ASP A 194 20.82 -29.14 2.01
N GLN A 195 20.61 -28.78 3.27
CA GLN A 195 19.39 -29.13 4.00
C GLN A 195 18.12 -28.40 3.56
N GLN A 196 18.22 -27.43 2.63
CA GLN A 196 17.11 -26.60 2.18
C GLN A 196 16.79 -26.82 0.69
N GLN A 197 16.80 -28.06 0.22
CA GLN A 197 16.56 -28.42 -1.18
C GLN A 197 15.28 -27.81 -1.75
N TRP A 198 14.22 -27.68 -0.94
CA TRP A 198 13.01 -27.01 -1.41
C TRP A 198 13.19 -25.53 -1.75
N VAL A 199 14.17 -24.85 -1.12
CA VAL A 199 14.51 -23.44 -1.45
C VAL A 199 15.21 -23.39 -2.81
N LYS A 200 16.19 -24.27 -3.05
CA LYS A 200 16.86 -24.39 -4.36
C LYS A 200 15.84 -24.68 -5.46
N ASN A 201 14.96 -25.67 -5.25
CA ASN A 201 13.89 -25.99 -6.20
C ASN A 201 12.94 -24.79 -6.44
N MET A 202 12.65 -24.00 -5.40
CA MET A 202 11.83 -22.79 -5.53
C MET A 202 12.50 -21.72 -6.36
N PHE A 203 13.83 -21.51 -6.19
CA PHE A 203 14.60 -20.55 -6.97
C PHE A 203 14.56 -20.93 -8.46
N ASP A 204 14.89 -22.16 -8.78
CA ASP A 204 14.95 -22.66 -10.15
C ASP A 204 13.57 -22.67 -10.80
N LEU A 205 12.54 -23.14 -10.07
CA LEU A 205 11.16 -23.12 -10.55
C LEU A 205 10.67 -21.68 -10.79
N ALA A 206 11.05 -20.74 -9.93
CA ALA A 206 10.71 -19.33 -10.10
C ALA A 206 11.41 -18.71 -11.31
N LEU A 207 12.67 -19.08 -11.56
CA LEU A 207 13.44 -18.55 -12.68
C LEU A 207 12.94 -19.12 -14.00
N VAL A 208 12.81 -20.46 -14.12
CA VAL A 208 12.40 -21.11 -15.36
C VAL A 208 10.93 -20.85 -15.73
N THR A 209 10.03 -20.72 -14.75
CA THR A 209 8.61 -20.45 -15.07
C THR A 209 8.28 -18.97 -15.11
N GLY A 210 9.07 -18.12 -14.46
CA GLY A 210 8.79 -16.70 -14.30
C GLY A 210 7.51 -16.39 -13.52
N GLN A 211 6.90 -17.35 -12.81
CA GLN A 211 5.59 -17.17 -12.19
C GLN A 211 5.63 -16.40 -10.86
N ARG A 212 4.50 -15.82 -10.46
CA ARG A 212 4.38 -15.09 -9.18
C ARG A 212 4.39 -16.06 -8.01
N ARG A 213 4.85 -15.63 -6.84
CA ARG A 213 4.95 -16.45 -5.63
C ARG A 213 3.66 -17.19 -5.23
N LYS A 214 2.48 -16.61 -5.52
CA LYS A 214 1.21 -17.28 -5.24
C LYS A 214 0.95 -18.44 -6.23
N ASP A 215 1.32 -18.24 -7.46
CA ASP A 215 1.19 -19.23 -8.52
C ASP A 215 2.19 -20.37 -8.28
N LEU A 216 3.47 -20.05 -7.96
CA LEU A 216 4.49 -21.05 -7.56
C LEU A 216 4.01 -21.93 -6.40
N ALA A 217 3.44 -21.33 -5.35
CA ALA A 217 2.94 -22.06 -4.19
C ALA A 217 1.74 -22.96 -4.50
N ALA A 218 1.01 -22.65 -5.57
CA ALA A 218 -0.20 -23.39 -5.96
C ALA A 218 0.05 -24.51 -6.98
N MET A 219 1.21 -24.56 -7.65
CA MET A 219 1.55 -25.57 -8.65
C MET A 219 1.49 -26.98 -8.08
N LYS A 220 0.86 -27.89 -8.82
CA LYS A 220 0.66 -29.28 -8.41
C LYS A 220 1.20 -30.24 -9.45
N PHE A 221 1.59 -31.44 -9.02
CA PHE A 221 2.04 -32.48 -9.95
C PHE A 221 0.97 -32.92 -10.94
N LYS A 222 -0.32 -32.83 -10.58
CA LYS A 222 -1.42 -33.12 -11.50
C LYS A 222 -1.57 -32.12 -12.65
N ASP A 223 -1.00 -30.93 -12.49
CA ASP A 223 -1.04 -29.87 -13.50
C ASP A 223 0.09 -30.05 -14.55
N VAL A 224 0.88 -31.14 -14.42
CA VAL A 224 1.95 -31.55 -15.34
C VAL A 224 1.45 -32.73 -16.14
N HIS A 225 1.03 -32.50 -17.37
CA HIS A 225 0.53 -33.53 -18.30
C HIS A 225 0.65 -33.06 -19.75
N ASP A 226 0.58 -33.99 -20.70
CA ASP A 226 0.63 -33.74 -22.14
C ASP A 226 1.86 -32.93 -22.60
N GLY A 227 3.01 -33.10 -21.93
CA GLY A 227 4.25 -32.38 -22.24
C GLY A 227 4.30 -30.92 -21.76
N TYR A 228 3.32 -30.49 -20.94
CA TYR A 228 3.22 -29.11 -20.45
C TYR A 228 2.98 -29.05 -18.93
N LEU A 229 3.40 -27.90 -18.35
CA LEU A 229 2.92 -27.45 -17.05
C LEU A 229 1.81 -26.41 -17.26
N TRP A 230 0.60 -26.73 -16.80
CA TRP A 230 -0.59 -25.89 -16.94
C TRP A 230 -0.79 -25.01 -15.70
N ILE A 231 -0.91 -23.69 -15.89
CA ILE A 231 -0.97 -22.72 -14.81
C ILE A 231 -2.16 -21.79 -15.02
N VAL A 232 -3.02 -21.68 -14.02
CA VAL A 232 -4.02 -20.60 -13.93
C VAL A 232 -3.53 -19.57 -12.93
N GLN A 233 -3.12 -18.41 -13.41
CA GLN A 233 -2.57 -17.35 -12.54
C GLN A 233 -3.62 -16.81 -11.56
N ILE A 234 -3.38 -16.94 -10.26
CA ILE A 234 -4.34 -16.59 -9.19
C ILE A 234 -4.74 -15.10 -9.22
N LYS A 235 -3.82 -14.22 -9.60
CA LYS A 235 -4.08 -12.77 -9.59
C LYS A 235 -4.87 -12.27 -10.80
N THR A 236 -4.67 -12.90 -11.95
CA THR A 236 -5.14 -12.37 -13.26
C THR A 236 -6.11 -13.29 -13.96
N GLY A 237 -6.24 -14.54 -13.50
CA GLY A 237 -7.02 -15.58 -14.18
C GLY A 237 -6.44 -16.03 -15.51
N VAL A 238 -5.27 -15.50 -15.92
CA VAL A 238 -4.63 -15.88 -17.20
C VAL A 238 -4.20 -17.34 -17.13
N ARG A 239 -4.47 -18.07 -18.19
CA ARG A 239 -4.06 -19.46 -18.37
C ARG A 239 -2.79 -19.50 -19.20
N VAL A 240 -1.76 -20.14 -18.69
CA VAL A 240 -0.46 -20.29 -19.33
C VAL A 240 -0.12 -21.76 -19.36
N SER A 241 0.29 -22.29 -20.51
CA SER A 241 0.88 -23.63 -20.64
C SER A 241 2.36 -23.48 -20.99
N LEU A 242 3.23 -24.04 -20.16
CA LEU A 242 4.68 -23.99 -20.35
C LEU A 242 5.15 -25.38 -20.80
N PRO A 243 5.80 -25.52 -21.97
CA PRO A 243 6.31 -26.81 -22.39
C PRO A 243 7.37 -27.31 -21.40
N LEU A 244 7.41 -28.59 -21.11
CA LEU A 244 8.37 -29.18 -20.18
C LEU A 244 9.82 -29.01 -20.67
N SER A 245 10.02 -28.89 -21.99
CA SER A 245 11.30 -28.54 -22.61
C SER A 245 11.73 -27.08 -22.47
N LEU A 246 10.87 -26.23 -21.85
CA LEU A 246 11.24 -24.82 -21.61
C LEU A 246 12.51 -24.75 -20.82
N SER A 247 13.50 -24.00 -21.34
CA SER A 247 14.82 -23.93 -20.77
C SER A 247 15.40 -22.52 -20.73
N ILE A 248 16.38 -22.33 -19.89
CA ILE A 248 17.30 -21.19 -19.88
C ILE A 248 18.71 -21.80 -20.04
N PRO A 249 19.20 -21.98 -21.28
CA PRO A 249 20.41 -22.74 -21.55
C PRO A 249 21.65 -22.20 -20.81
N GLY A 250 21.81 -20.86 -20.75
CA GLY A 250 22.92 -20.23 -20.03
C GLY A 250 22.97 -20.53 -18.53
N GLU A 251 21.82 -20.94 -17.95
CA GLU A 251 21.69 -21.33 -16.54
C GLU A 251 21.64 -22.86 -16.34
N GLY A 252 21.67 -23.64 -17.43
CA GLY A 252 21.52 -25.11 -17.36
C GLY A 252 20.15 -25.55 -16.79
N LEU A 253 19.11 -24.71 -16.89
CA LEU A 253 17.80 -25.02 -16.32
C LEU A 253 16.81 -25.50 -17.40
N ILE A 254 16.23 -26.68 -17.16
CA ILE A 254 15.12 -27.25 -17.94
C ILE A 254 13.95 -27.49 -17.00
N LEU A 255 12.73 -27.06 -17.38
CA LEU A 255 11.54 -27.15 -16.54
C LEU A 255 11.24 -28.58 -16.06
N GLU A 256 11.37 -29.56 -16.94
CA GLU A 256 11.14 -30.98 -16.63
C GLU A 256 12.09 -31.48 -15.53
N GLU A 257 13.36 -31.11 -15.60
CA GLU A 257 14.37 -31.50 -14.61
C GLU A 257 14.08 -30.85 -13.25
N VAL A 258 13.67 -29.57 -13.25
CA VAL A 258 13.29 -28.87 -12.01
C VAL A 258 12.09 -29.56 -11.36
N ILE A 259 11.07 -29.93 -12.15
CA ILE A 259 9.90 -30.66 -11.66
C ILE A 259 10.30 -32.04 -11.13
N SER A 260 11.17 -32.75 -11.82
CA SER A 260 11.67 -34.05 -11.40
C SER A 260 12.42 -33.95 -10.05
N ARG A 261 13.26 -32.93 -9.86
CA ARG A 261 13.91 -32.67 -8.58
C ARG A 261 12.91 -32.35 -7.45
N CYS A 262 11.81 -31.65 -7.76
CA CYS A 262 10.75 -31.44 -6.80
C CYS A 262 10.08 -32.76 -6.37
N ARG A 263 9.91 -33.70 -7.30
CA ARG A 263 9.35 -35.05 -7.06
C ARG A 263 10.29 -35.92 -6.24
N ALA A 264 11.58 -35.82 -6.49
CA ALA A 264 12.65 -36.60 -5.84
C ALA A 264 12.89 -36.21 -4.37
N SER A 265 12.04 -35.40 -3.77
CA SER A 265 12.13 -34.97 -2.35
C SER A 265 11.99 -36.12 -1.32
N GLY A 266 11.60 -37.31 -1.73
CA GLY A 266 11.30 -38.44 -0.85
C GLY A 266 10.00 -38.29 -0.05
N VAL A 267 9.18 -37.30 -0.37
CA VAL A 267 7.90 -37.04 0.33
C VAL A 267 6.74 -36.99 -0.65
N ILE A 268 5.72 -37.78 -0.40
CA ILE A 268 4.49 -37.79 -1.21
C ILE A 268 3.76 -36.45 -1.01
N SER A 269 3.51 -35.75 -2.09
CA SER A 269 2.82 -34.46 -2.10
C SER A 269 1.97 -34.27 -3.36
N LYS A 270 0.93 -33.46 -3.23
CA LYS A 270 0.17 -32.94 -4.38
C LYS A 270 0.86 -31.73 -5.03
N TYR A 271 1.74 -31.03 -4.31
CA TYR A 271 2.35 -29.75 -4.69
C TYR A 271 3.79 -29.93 -5.14
N LEU A 272 4.24 -29.17 -6.14
CA LEU A 272 5.63 -29.14 -6.54
C LEU A 272 6.52 -28.66 -5.39
N LEU A 273 6.12 -27.55 -4.77
CA LEU A 273 6.82 -26.99 -3.60
C LEU A 273 6.06 -27.36 -2.32
N HIS A 274 6.65 -28.24 -1.52
CA HIS A 274 6.02 -28.81 -0.34
C HIS A 274 6.97 -28.95 0.85
N THR A 275 6.39 -29.16 2.00
CA THR A 275 7.11 -29.35 3.26
C THR A 275 7.73 -30.76 3.29
N ILE A 276 9.04 -30.84 3.52
CA ILE A 276 9.79 -32.12 3.53
C ILE A 276 10.07 -32.64 4.96
N ARG A 277 9.84 -31.84 5.99
CA ARG A 277 10.11 -32.16 7.42
C ARG A 277 8.93 -31.81 8.31
N GLY A 278 8.94 -32.36 9.52
CA GLY A 278 7.95 -32.07 10.58
C GLY A 278 6.60 -32.77 10.35
N THR A 279 5.62 -32.40 11.17
CA THR A 279 4.28 -33.02 11.21
C THR A 279 3.42 -32.76 9.97
N LYS A 280 3.80 -31.77 9.16
CA LYS A 280 3.06 -31.38 7.93
C LYS A 280 3.79 -31.80 6.65
N LYS A 281 4.51 -32.92 6.67
CA LYS A 281 5.16 -33.47 5.47
C LYS A 281 4.15 -33.56 4.30
N GLY A 282 4.57 -33.15 3.10
CA GLY A 282 3.73 -33.19 1.90
C GLY A 282 2.73 -32.03 1.77
N ALA A 283 2.55 -31.19 2.78
CA ALA A 283 1.70 -30.02 2.66
C ALA A 283 2.35 -28.96 1.76
N GLY A 284 1.54 -28.29 0.91
CA GLY A 284 2.01 -27.20 0.06
C GLY A 284 2.57 -26.03 0.87
N LEU A 285 3.63 -25.42 0.38
CA LEU A 285 4.25 -24.26 1.01
C LEU A 285 3.39 -23.00 0.79
N LYS A 286 3.23 -22.20 1.86
CA LYS A 286 2.50 -20.94 1.75
C LYS A 286 3.34 -19.88 1.00
N PRO A 287 2.72 -18.94 0.27
CA PRO A 287 3.45 -17.86 -0.42
C PRO A 287 4.39 -17.06 0.49
N GLY A 288 4.00 -16.86 1.76
CA GLY A 288 4.86 -16.19 2.76
C GLY A 288 6.12 -16.97 3.09
N THR A 289 6.03 -18.33 3.15
CA THR A 289 7.16 -19.22 3.38
C THR A 289 8.18 -19.12 2.23
N LEU A 290 7.69 -19.06 0.98
CA LEU A 290 8.59 -18.88 -0.19
C LEU A 290 9.35 -17.55 -0.10
N SER A 291 8.65 -16.46 0.24
CA SER A 291 9.30 -15.16 0.41
C SER A 291 10.32 -15.17 1.55
N LYS A 292 10.01 -15.84 2.67
CA LYS A 292 10.94 -15.97 3.79
C LYS A 292 12.17 -16.83 3.42
N GLY A 293 11.96 -17.92 2.67
CA GLY A 293 13.07 -18.76 2.17
C GLY A 293 14.03 -17.94 1.32
N PHE A 294 13.50 -17.11 0.40
CA PHE A 294 14.32 -16.21 -0.41
C PHE A 294 15.07 -15.19 0.45
N SER A 295 14.39 -14.46 1.32
CA SER A 295 15.06 -13.43 2.13
C SER A 295 16.10 -14.04 3.07
N THR A 296 15.82 -15.20 3.68
CA THR A 296 16.80 -15.88 4.53
C THR A 296 18.05 -16.32 3.76
N ALA A 297 17.91 -16.78 2.51
CA ALA A 297 19.05 -17.13 1.66
C ALA A 297 19.84 -15.87 1.27
N ARG A 298 19.16 -14.82 0.83
CA ARG A 298 19.76 -13.51 0.50
C ARG A 298 20.54 -12.94 1.68
N ASP A 299 19.95 -12.93 2.88
CA ASP A 299 20.53 -12.33 4.08
C ASP A 299 21.75 -13.11 4.61
N LYS A 300 22.02 -14.32 4.09
CA LYS A 300 23.27 -15.07 4.33
C LYS A 300 24.43 -14.62 3.46
N THR A 301 24.16 -13.86 2.41
CA THR A 301 25.22 -13.33 1.54
C THR A 301 25.72 -11.99 2.10
N ASN A 302 26.93 -11.60 1.69
CA ASN A 302 27.48 -10.28 1.99
C ASN A 302 27.12 -9.24 0.92
N LEU A 303 26.08 -9.51 0.11
CA LEU A 303 25.62 -8.60 -0.94
C LEU A 303 24.97 -7.36 -0.33
N SER A 304 25.26 -6.22 -0.93
CA SER A 304 24.63 -4.93 -0.59
C SER A 304 24.01 -4.30 -1.84
N TRP A 305 22.93 -3.56 -1.65
CA TRP A 305 22.21 -2.91 -2.73
C TRP A 305 22.04 -1.42 -2.45
N PRO A 306 22.14 -0.55 -3.48
CA PRO A 306 22.03 0.90 -3.30
C PRO A 306 20.62 1.36 -2.91
N GLY A 307 19.62 0.48 -2.99
CA GLY A 307 18.23 0.75 -2.68
C GLY A 307 17.62 -0.29 -1.74
N THR A 308 16.32 -0.47 -1.83
CA THR A 308 15.65 -1.57 -1.11
C THR A 308 16.10 -2.91 -1.70
N GLU A 309 16.44 -3.82 -0.84
CA GLU A 309 16.92 -5.17 -1.19
C GLU A 309 15.95 -5.91 -2.12
N PRO A 310 16.48 -6.76 -3.03
CA PRO A 310 15.67 -7.61 -3.88
C PRO A 310 14.77 -8.55 -3.06
N SER A 311 13.60 -8.82 -3.56
CA SER A 311 12.68 -9.84 -3.01
C SER A 311 12.52 -10.98 -4.00
N LEU A 312 11.89 -12.09 -3.59
CA LEU A 312 11.56 -13.22 -4.47
C LEU A 312 10.92 -12.79 -5.81
N HIS A 313 10.19 -11.65 -5.82
CA HIS A 313 9.58 -11.14 -7.04
C HIS A 313 10.62 -10.68 -8.09
N GLU A 314 11.84 -10.36 -7.68
CA GLU A 314 12.89 -9.95 -8.61
C GLU A 314 13.43 -11.14 -9.42
N ILE A 315 13.28 -12.40 -8.98
CA ILE A 315 13.55 -13.59 -9.82
C ILE A 315 12.65 -13.59 -11.06
N ARG A 316 11.35 -13.20 -10.92
CA ARG A 316 10.46 -13.05 -12.08
C ARG A 316 10.93 -11.95 -13.03
N SER A 317 11.45 -10.84 -12.50
CA SER A 317 12.04 -9.78 -13.32
C SER A 317 13.29 -10.25 -14.05
N LEU A 318 14.13 -11.04 -13.37
CA LEU A 318 15.32 -11.67 -13.98
C LEU A 318 14.91 -12.63 -15.08
N SER A 319 13.96 -13.54 -14.82
CA SER A 319 13.40 -14.46 -15.81
C SER A 319 12.89 -13.74 -17.06
N ALA A 320 12.14 -12.62 -16.87
CA ALA A 320 11.62 -11.85 -18.00
C ALA A 320 12.76 -11.25 -18.88
N ARG A 321 13.85 -10.79 -18.27
CA ARG A 321 15.01 -10.30 -19.01
C ARG A 321 15.70 -11.44 -19.78
N LEU A 322 16.01 -12.54 -19.09
CA LEU A 322 16.67 -13.70 -19.72
C LEU A 322 15.85 -14.25 -20.90
N TYR A 323 14.54 -14.44 -20.74
CA TYR A 323 13.70 -14.89 -21.85
C TYR A 323 13.57 -13.85 -22.97
N THR A 324 13.61 -12.56 -22.65
CA THR A 324 13.65 -11.53 -23.69
C THR A 324 14.92 -11.60 -24.53
N ASP A 325 16.05 -11.80 -23.86
CA ASP A 325 17.36 -11.87 -24.51
C ASP A 325 17.50 -13.16 -25.35
N LEU A 326 16.93 -14.27 -24.87
CA LEU A 326 16.99 -15.57 -25.55
C LEU A 326 15.98 -15.72 -26.71
N TYR A 327 14.73 -15.31 -26.50
CA TYR A 327 13.61 -15.66 -27.40
C TYR A 327 12.78 -14.45 -27.83
N GLY A 328 13.17 -13.26 -27.42
CA GLY A 328 12.42 -12.04 -27.74
C GLY A 328 11.30 -11.70 -26.77
N LYS A 329 10.74 -10.49 -26.94
CA LYS A 329 9.78 -9.86 -26.04
C LYS A 329 8.43 -10.61 -25.99
N GLU A 330 7.98 -11.10 -27.13
CA GLU A 330 6.69 -11.78 -27.29
C GLU A 330 6.65 -13.10 -26.50
N VAL A 331 7.74 -13.88 -26.59
CA VAL A 331 7.85 -15.13 -25.85
C VAL A 331 7.94 -14.86 -24.35
N ALA A 332 8.77 -13.90 -23.93
CA ALA A 332 8.83 -13.50 -22.54
C ALA A 332 7.46 -13.02 -22.01
N GLN A 333 6.71 -12.26 -22.81
CA GLN A 333 5.36 -11.81 -22.47
C GLN A 333 4.40 -13.01 -22.29
N ALA A 334 4.44 -13.98 -23.17
CA ALA A 334 3.62 -15.19 -23.12
C ALA A 334 3.93 -16.02 -21.86
N ILE A 335 5.21 -16.30 -21.58
CA ILE A 335 5.67 -17.01 -20.37
C ILE A 335 5.19 -16.29 -19.09
N MET A 336 5.32 -14.96 -19.05
CA MET A 336 4.87 -14.16 -17.91
C MET A 336 3.33 -14.12 -17.79
N GLY A 337 2.56 -14.44 -18.83
CA GLY A 337 1.11 -14.26 -18.87
C GLY A 337 0.71 -12.78 -18.76
N HIS A 338 1.42 -11.89 -19.43
CA HIS A 338 1.09 -10.47 -19.47
C HIS A 338 0.13 -10.18 -20.61
N LYS A 339 -0.98 -9.49 -20.30
CA LYS A 339 -1.98 -9.11 -21.31
C LYS A 339 -1.52 -7.98 -22.24
N THR A 340 -0.59 -7.14 -21.79
CA THR A 340 -0.07 -5.98 -22.54
C THR A 340 1.45 -5.96 -22.53
N ALA A 341 2.04 -5.43 -23.60
CA ALA A 341 3.48 -5.27 -23.73
C ALA A 341 4.07 -4.37 -22.63
N SER A 342 3.35 -3.31 -22.24
CA SER A 342 3.77 -2.40 -21.17
C SER A 342 3.98 -3.08 -19.81
N MET A 343 3.25 -4.17 -19.53
CA MET A 343 3.50 -4.96 -18.32
C MET A 343 4.84 -5.69 -18.37
N THR A 344 5.25 -6.17 -19.55
CA THR A 344 6.54 -6.82 -19.73
C THR A 344 7.67 -5.81 -19.65
N ASP A 345 7.48 -4.61 -20.19
CA ASP A 345 8.47 -3.52 -20.15
C ASP A 345 8.83 -3.12 -18.72
N LEU A 346 7.86 -3.07 -17.80
CA LEU A 346 8.12 -2.82 -16.38
C LEU A 346 9.06 -3.85 -15.73
N TYR A 347 9.03 -5.10 -16.19
CA TYR A 347 9.92 -6.15 -15.67
C TYR A 347 11.30 -6.12 -16.34
N ARG A 348 11.38 -5.65 -17.57
CA ARG A 348 12.63 -5.48 -18.33
C ARG A 348 13.39 -4.22 -17.90
N ASP A 349 12.67 -3.20 -17.40
CA ASP A 349 13.28 -1.95 -16.94
C ASP A 349 14.40 -2.21 -15.92
N THR A 350 15.64 -1.89 -16.30
CA THR A 350 16.86 -2.00 -15.50
C THR A 350 17.01 -0.86 -14.49
N ARG A 351 16.02 0.05 -14.44
CA ARG A 351 15.99 1.22 -13.54
C ARG A 351 17.18 2.16 -13.72
N GLY A 352 17.62 2.30 -14.95
CA GLY A 352 18.70 3.22 -15.32
C GLY A 352 20.11 2.69 -15.04
N ALA A 353 20.26 1.38 -14.79
CA ALA A 353 21.58 0.76 -14.63
C ALA A 353 22.27 0.49 -15.98
N GLU A 354 21.58 0.61 -17.10
CA GLU A 354 22.15 0.38 -18.43
C GLU A 354 22.67 1.67 -19.09
N TRP A 355 23.82 1.55 -19.75
CA TRP A 355 24.37 2.57 -20.62
C TRP A 355 23.73 2.49 -22.00
N ILE A 356 23.25 3.61 -22.53
CA ILE A 356 22.84 3.71 -23.93
C ILE A 356 24.10 3.82 -24.77
N THR A 357 24.50 2.73 -25.41
CA THR A 357 25.64 2.76 -26.34
C THR A 357 25.19 3.25 -27.70
N VAL A 358 25.59 4.46 -28.07
CA VAL A 358 25.38 4.98 -29.42
C VAL A 358 26.40 4.36 -30.34
N LYS A 359 25.97 3.52 -31.28
CA LYS A 359 26.82 3.08 -32.41
C LYS A 359 26.68 4.14 -33.49
N VAL A 360 27.77 4.89 -33.74
CA VAL A 360 27.92 5.73 -34.92
C VAL A 360 28.34 4.79 -36.04
N VAL A 361 27.51 4.63 -37.06
CA VAL A 361 27.81 3.84 -38.28
C VAL A 361 28.65 4.71 -39.22
#